data_dbc0b44bde607faf726e8a7559eeacae
#
_entry.id   dbc0b44bde607faf726e8a7559eeacae
#
_cell.length_a   1.000
_cell.length_b   1.000
_cell.length_c   1.000
_cell.angle_alpha   90.00
_cell.angle_beta   90.00
_cell.angle_gamma   90.00
#
_symmetry.space_group_name_H-M   'P 1'
#
loop_
_entity.id
_entity.type
_entity.pdbx_description
1 polymer ?
#
loop_
_entity_poly.entity_id
_entity_poly.type
_entity_poly.pdbx_seq_one_letter_code
_entity_poly.pdbx_strand_id
1 'polypeptide(L)'
;MNFTDILRTAFFALRGNWMRSALTSLGVIIGIAAVIVMVSIGQGTQAEIDKMVSGLGSQRLDIGSSGGMGGGARLAQGSRWSLSEGDVEAIRSDIPGVQYVAGSLRGSTQIVFAENNASTSWLGVQPESFDIYDWKLAQGSLFEAGQYTGAQKVVVLGETVRRSLFGDDDGIGQTIRLGRVPFTVAGTLEPKGQGGFGQDQDDIVMVPLETARRRLSSSQGMPPGAVRDIALTVSDADQLDYVQSEVEALLRQRHKIQPGDDDDFAVRNISQIVATRTATTNLMSKLLGAVAGICLVIGGIGIMNIMLVSVTERIREIGLRMAVGAGPSDVRRQFLAEAMLISLIGGVIGIAIGVVGALIVGRIGDLPVQLNAKVVLLAAAFSICTGLFFGYYPARKASLLDPIEALRQQ
;
A
#
# COMPACT_ATOMS: atom_id res chain seq x y z
N MET A 1 -16.74 22.15 -44.17
CA MET A 1 -17.02 22.83 -42.87
C MET A 1 -15.72 22.99 -42.10
N ASN A 2 -15.44 24.18 -41.54
CA ASN A 2 -14.26 24.39 -40.71
C ASN A 2 -14.45 23.69 -39.35
N PHE A 3 -13.36 23.23 -38.74
CA PHE A 3 -13.39 22.54 -37.44
C PHE A 3 -14.04 23.40 -36.34
N THR A 4 -13.84 24.70 -36.35
CA THR A 4 -14.46 25.67 -35.44
C THR A 4 -15.97 25.74 -35.58
N ASP A 5 -16.52 25.61 -36.80
CA ASP A 5 -17.96 25.61 -37.03
C ASP A 5 -18.62 24.34 -36.53
N ILE A 6 -17.92 23.19 -36.65
CA ILE A 6 -18.37 21.88 -36.11
C ILE A 6 -18.48 21.96 -34.60
N LEU A 7 -17.45 22.49 -33.92
CA LEU A 7 -17.42 22.61 -32.44
C LEU A 7 -18.53 23.56 -31.94
N ARG A 8 -18.74 24.69 -32.62
CA ARG A 8 -19.78 25.66 -32.26
C ARG A 8 -21.18 25.09 -32.42
N THR A 9 -21.45 24.37 -33.51
CA THR A 9 -22.74 23.71 -33.74
C THR A 9 -22.99 22.60 -32.69
N ALA A 10 -21.97 21.81 -32.37
CA ALA A 10 -22.06 20.77 -31.35
C ALA A 10 -22.35 21.36 -29.96
N PHE A 11 -21.72 22.46 -29.60
CA PHE A 11 -21.96 23.14 -28.30
C PHE A 11 -23.39 23.69 -28.20
N PHE A 12 -23.92 24.33 -29.26
CA PHE A 12 -25.32 24.82 -29.32
C PHE A 12 -26.34 23.66 -29.22
N ALA A 13 -26.05 22.54 -29.86
CA ALA A 13 -26.87 21.36 -29.81
C ALA A 13 -27.00 20.77 -28.37
N LEU A 14 -25.89 20.75 -27.63
CA LEU A 14 -25.84 20.28 -26.24
C LEU A 14 -26.65 21.18 -25.29
N ARG A 15 -26.62 22.51 -25.54
CA ARG A 15 -27.35 23.49 -24.74
C ARG A 15 -28.86 23.37 -24.88
N GLY A 16 -29.36 22.95 -26.05
CA GLY A 16 -30.79 22.77 -26.31
C GLY A 16 -31.44 21.66 -25.50
N ASN A 17 -30.68 20.61 -25.12
CA ASN A 17 -31.17 19.43 -24.39
C ASN A 17 -30.25 19.08 -23.22
N TRP A 18 -29.93 20.08 -22.38
CA TRP A 18 -28.91 19.98 -21.32
C TRP A 18 -29.18 18.86 -20.31
N MET A 19 -30.45 18.60 -19.96
CA MET A 19 -30.81 17.56 -18.98
C MET A 19 -30.51 16.17 -19.52
N ARG A 20 -30.75 15.94 -20.82
CA ARG A 20 -30.47 14.67 -21.48
C ARG A 20 -28.95 14.45 -21.61
N SER A 21 -28.22 15.50 -21.99
CA SER A 21 -26.74 15.45 -22.06
C SER A 21 -26.09 15.24 -20.69
N ALA A 22 -26.61 15.86 -19.63
CA ALA A 22 -26.14 15.66 -18.27
C ALA A 22 -26.39 14.22 -17.78
N LEU A 23 -27.55 13.66 -18.05
CA LEU A 23 -27.91 12.30 -17.59
C LEU A 23 -27.03 11.24 -18.27
N THR A 24 -26.64 11.45 -19.52
CA THR A 24 -25.74 10.50 -20.23
C THR A 24 -24.29 10.67 -19.91
N SER A 25 -23.84 11.90 -19.74
CA SER A 25 -22.48 12.14 -19.28
C SER A 25 -22.25 11.59 -17.88
N LEU A 26 -23.30 11.43 -17.07
CA LEU A 26 -23.21 10.89 -15.71
C LEU A 26 -22.57 9.50 -15.66
N GLY A 27 -22.91 8.59 -16.58
CA GLY A 27 -22.27 7.27 -16.66
C GLY A 27 -20.77 7.35 -16.96
N VAL A 28 -20.38 8.25 -17.86
CA VAL A 28 -18.97 8.50 -18.19
C VAL A 28 -18.26 9.17 -17.00
N ILE A 29 -18.91 10.16 -16.36
CA ILE A 29 -18.37 10.85 -15.17
C ILE A 29 -18.10 9.86 -14.05
N ILE A 30 -19.07 9.02 -13.70
CA ILE A 30 -18.93 8.02 -12.63
C ILE A 30 -17.85 7.00 -12.99
N GLY A 31 -17.85 6.50 -14.23
CA GLY A 31 -16.85 5.52 -14.67
C GLY A 31 -15.42 6.07 -14.58
N ILE A 32 -15.19 7.28 -15.06
CA ILE A 32 -13.86 7.92 -15.01
C ILE A 32 -13.45 8.29 -13.60
N ALA A 33 -14.35 8.84 -12.79
CA ALA A 33 -14.08 9.15 -11.39
C ALA A 33 -13.70 7.89 -10.60
N ALA A 34 -14.44 6.81 -10.78
CA ALA A 34 -14.15 5.53 -10.15
C ALA A 34 -12.77 4.97 -10.56
N VAL A 35 -12.41 5.04 -11.85
CA VAL A 35 -11.09 4.61 -12.32
C VAL A 35 -9.98 5.41 -11.65
N ILE A 36 -10.11 6.74 -11.57
CA ILE A 36 -9.07 7.61 -10.99
C ILE A 36 -8.90 7.31 -9.49
N VAL A 37 -10.00 7.29 -8.73
CA VAL A 37 -9.93 6.99 -7.29
C VAL A 37 -9.27 5.63 -7.06
N MET A 38 -9.71 4.62 -7.77
CA MET A 38 -9.22 3.26 -7.61
C MET A 38 -7.73 3.10 -7.95
N VAL A 39 -7.31 3.63 -9.11
CA VAL A 39 -5.90 3.52 -9.54
C VAL A 39 -5.00 4.33 -8.62
N SER A 40 -5.45 5.50 -8.15
CA SER A 40 -4.69 6.34 -7.21
C SER A 40 -4.48 5.66 -5.85
N ILE A 41 -5.50 4.99 -5.32
CA ILE A 41 -5.40 4.19 -4.09
C ILE A 41 -4.50 2.97 -4.32
N GLY A 42 -4.70 2.25 -5.43
CA GLY A 42 -3.89 1.08 -5.75
C GLY A 42 -2.40 1.40 -5.89
N GLN A 43 -2.06 2.51 -6.57
CA GLN A 43 -0.66 2.96 -6.69
C GLN A 43 -0.09 3.47 -5.35
N GLY A 44 -0.90 4.14 -4.56
CA GLY A 44 -0.51 4.57 -3.21
C GLY A 44 -0.18 3.38 -2.31
N THR A 45 -1.07 2.38 -2.28
CA THR A 45 -0.87 1.14 -1.52
C THR A 45 0.37 0.38 -2.00
N GLN A 46 0.58 0.31 -3.33
CA GLN A 46 1.78 -0.35 -3.87
C GLN A 46 3.07 0.36 -3.46
N ALA A 47 3.09 1.69 -3.51
CA ALA A 47 4.27 2.46 -3.08
C ALA A 47 4.54 2.33 -1.57
N GLU A 48 3.50 2.18 -0.77
CA GLU A 48 3.66 1.92 0.66
C GLU A 48 4.20 0.51 0.91
N ILE A 49 3.70 -0.50 0.18
CA ILE A 49 4.26 -1.86 0.22
C ILE A 49 5.73 -1.85 -0.20
N ASP A 50 6.09 -1.14 -1.28
CA ASP A 50 7.47 -1.04 -1.75
C ASP A 50 8.39 -0.37 -0.72
N LYS A 51 7.90 0.65 0.00
CA LYS A 51 8.61 1.23 1.14
C LYS A 51 8.78 0.26 2.30
N MET A 52 7.74 -0.54 2.60
CA MET A 52 7.84 -1.58 3.61
C MET A 52 8.92 -2.61 3.28
N VAL A 53 8.93 -3.09 2.04
CA VAL A 53 9.91 -4.09 1.59
C VAL A 53 11.33 -3.54 1.70
N SER A 54 11.54 -2.30 1.24
CA SER A 54 12.85 -1.65 1.31
C SER A 54 13.31 -1.37 2.74
N GLY A 55 12.37 -1.11 3.67
CA GLY A 55 12.69 -0.83 5.07
C GLY A 55 12.79 -2.06 5.98
N LEU A 56 12.20 -3.20 5.58
CA LEU A 56 12.17 -4.43 6.39
C LEU A 56 13.25 -5.46 5.99
N GLY A 57 13.92 -5.26 4.83
CA GLY A 57 14.81 -6.26 4.23
C GLY A 57 14.01 -7.40 3.58
N SER A 58 14.12 -7.53 2.26
CA SER A 58 13.38 -8.54 1.48
C SER A 58 13.82 -9.99 1.76
N GLN A 59 14.87 -10.18 2.54
CA GLN A 59 15.53 -11.46 2.79
C GLN A 59 15.48 -11.88 4.25
N ARG A 60 14.44 -11.42 5.00
CA ARG A 60 14.33 -11.65 6.44
C ARG A 60 13.27 -12.69 6.79
N LEU A 61 13.64 -13.60 7.70
CA LEU A 61 12.74 -14.50 8.41
C LEU A 61 12.67 -14.07 9.88
N ASP A 62 11.46 -13.99 10.40
CA ASP A 62 11.19 -13.73 11.82
C ASP A 62 10.60 -15.00 12.45
N ILE A 63 11.22 -15.50 13.51
CA ILE A 63 10.79 -16.68 14.27
C ILE A 63 10.31 -16.20 15.63
N GLY A 64 9.07 -16.46 15.95
CA GLY A 64 8.49 -16.09 17.24
C GLY A 64 8.02 -17.31 18.01
N SER A 65 8.08 -17.26 19.34
CA SER A 65 7.45 -18.28 20.18
C SER A 65 5.95 -18.34 19.92
N SER A 66 5.44 -19.51 19.58
CA SER A 66 4.01 -19.78 19.39
C SER A 66 3.44 -20.40 20.66
N GLY A 67 2.21 -20.05 21.01
CA GLY A 67 1.47 -20.77 22.06
C GLY A 67 0.94 -22.07 21.50
N GLY A 68 1.71 -23.15 21.59
CA GLY A 68 1.24 -24.49 21.25
C GLY A 68 -0.04 -24.87 22.01
N MET A 69 -0.77 -25.87 21.51
CA MET A 69 -1.96 -26.39 22.16
C MET A 69 -1.59 -27.22 23.38
N GLY A 70 -1.42 -26.56 24.53
CA GLY A 70 -1.18 -27.24 25.81
C GLY A 70 -2.49 -27.47 26.55
N GLY A 71 -2.90 -28.73 26.67
CA GLY A 71 -4.06 -29.10 27.48
C GLY A 71 -5.43 -28.68 26.96
N GLY A 72 -5.62 -28.60 25.62
CA GLY A 72 -6.93 -28.34 25.01
C GLY A 72 -7.32 -26.87 24.87
N ALA A 73 -6.50 -25.93 25.36
CA ALA A 73 -6.70 -24.50 25.15
C ALA A 73 -5.56 -23.90 24.30
N ARG A 74 -5.89 -23.12 23.28
CA ARG A 74 -4.90 -22.31 22.56
C ARG A 74 -4.38 -21.21 23.50
N LEU A 75 -3.11 -21.30 23.84
CA LEU A 75 -2.45 -20.24 24.59
C LEU A 75 -2.14 -19.06 23.65
N ALA A 76 -2.19 -17.84 24.18
CA ALA A 76 -1.83 -16.65 23.40
C ALA A 76 -0.38 -16.75 22.90
N GLN A 77 -0.15 -16.27 21.66
CA GLN A 77 1.17 -16.23 21.04
C GLN A 77 2.17 -15.52 21.98
N GLY A 78 3.31 -16.15 22.26
CA GLY A 78 4.34 -15.61 23.14
C GLY A 78 4.09 -15.84 24.65
N SER A 79 3.11 -16.67 25.02
CA SER A 79 2.89 -17.03 26.44
C SER A 79 3.90 -18.06 26.98
N ARG A 80 4.67 -18.72 26.13
CA ARG A 80 5.73 -19.67 26.49
C ARG A 80 7.08 -19.19 25.98
N TRP A 81 8.12 -19.52 26.73
CA TRP A 81 9.52 -19.36 26.34
C TRP A 81 9.96 -20.64 25.62
N SER A 82 9.78 -20.71 24.30
CA SER A 82 10.18 -21.89 23.51
C SER A 82 11.53 -21.73 22.84
N LEU A 83 11.93 -20.50 22.54
CA LEU A 83 13.16 -20.19 21.83
C LEU A 83 14.31 -19.85 22.80
N SER A 84 15.53 -20.19 22.41
CA SER A 84 16.75 -20.00 23.19
C SER A 84 17.91 -19.46 22.36
N GLU A 85 18.94 -18.91 23.02
CA GLU A 85 20.21 -18.56 22.36
C GLU A 85 20.90 -19.79 21.74
N GLY A 86 20.68 -20.99 22.31
CA GLY A 86 21.14 -22.23 21.71
C GLY A 86 20.53 -22.51 20.35
N ASP A 87 19.28 -22.05 20.10
CA ASP A 87 18.65 -22.17 18.79
C ASP A 87 19.21 -21.14 17.81
N VAL A 88 19.52 -19.93 18.28
CA VAL A 88 20.23 -18.91 17.47
C VAL A 88 21.57 -19.45 16.99
N GLU A 89 22.35 -20.08 17.88
CA GLU A 89 23.67 -20.62 17.54
C GLU A 89 23.56 -21.83 16.61
N ALA A 90 22.56 -22.70 16.80
CA ALA A 90 22.32 -23.83 15.92
C ALA A 90 21.92 -23.36 14.50
N ILE A 91 21.06 -22.34 14.39
CA ILE A 91 20.69 -21.76 13.09
C ILE A 91 21.92 -21.16 12.41
N ARG A 92 22.81 -20.48 13.17
CA ARG A 92 24.04 -19.87 12.66
C ARG A 92 25.00 -20.92 12.12
N SER A 93 25.18 -22.05 12.83
CA SER A 93 26.19 -23.07 12.47
C SER A 93 25.71 -24.08 11.44
N ASP A 94 24.43 -24.48 11.50
CA ASP A 94 23.96 -25.67 10.80
C ASP A 94 23.22 -25.35 9.51
N ILE A 95 22.74 -24.08 9.32
CA ILE A 95 21.96 -23.72 8.14
C ILE A 95 22.79 -22.89 7.15
N PRO A 96 23.13 -23.45 5.98
CA PRO A 96 23.83 -22.71 4.95
C PRO A 96 22.94 -21.62 4.34
N GLY A 97 23.54 -20.47 3.99
CA GLY A 97 22.81 -19.36 3.37
C GLY A 97 22.30 -18.32 4.37
N VAL A 98 22.38 -18.56 5.68
CA VAL A 98 22.10 -17.55 6.71
C VAL A 98 23.28 -16.59 6.78
N GLN A 99 22.99 -15.28 6.59
CA GLN A 99 23.99 -14.21 6.63
C GLN A 99 24.15 -13.68 8.06
N TYR A 100 23.04 -13.31 8.68
CA TYR A 100 22.99 -12.84 10.08
C TYR A 100 21.84 -13.54 10.79
N VAL A 101 22.00 -13.82 12.08
CA VAL A 101 20.95 -14.33 12.96
C VAL A 101 21.13 -13.75 14.34
N ALA A 102 20.04 -13.30 14.95
CA ALA A 102 20.05 -12.72 16.29
C ALA A 102 18.77 -13.05 17.06
N GLY A 103 18.94 -13.35 18.34
CA GLY A 103 17.84 -13.46 19.29
C GLY A 103 17.51 -12.11 19.92
N SER A 104 16.26 -11.92 20.28
CA SER A 104 15.81 -10.69 20.93
C SER A 104 14.81 -10.95 22.06
N LEU A 105 14.76 -10.00 22.98
CA LEU A 105 13.73 -9.87 24.01
C LEU A 105 13.03 -8.53 23.84
N ARG A 106 11.73 -8.48 24.02
CA ARG A 106 10.96 -7.24 23.92
C ARG A 106 9.96 -7.10 25.05
N GLY A 107 9.64 -5.87 25.35
CA GLY A 107 8.61 -5.51 26.30
C GLY A 107 8.29 -4.02 26.18
N SER A 108 7.42 -3.55 27.05
CA SER A 108 7.12 -2.13 27.16
C SER A 108 7.40 -1.63 28.56
N THR A 109 7.81 -0.38 28.69
CA THR A 109 8.07 0.25 29.97
C THR A 109 7.90 1.75 29.88
N GLN A 110 7.73 2.38 31.02
CA GLN A 110 7.80 3.83 31.11
C GLN A 110 9.26 4.28 31.14
N ILE A 111 9.57 5.29 30.33
CA ILE A 111 10.85 5.95 30.27
C ILE A 111 10.70 7.36 30.85
N VAL A 112 11.69 7.79 31.67
CA VAL A 112 11.64 9.06 32.37
C VAL A 112 12.99 9.77 32.28
N PHE A 113 12.96 11.04 31.94
CA PHE A 113 14.10 11.96 32.00
C PHE A 113 13.63 13.30 32.54
N ALA A 114 14.17 13.72 33.68
CA ALA A 114 13.74 14.94 34.40
C ALA A 114 12.22 14.95 34.61
N GLU A 115 11.51 15.94 34.05
CA GLU A 115 10.05 16.06 34.12
C GLU A 115 9.32 15.34 32.98
N ASN A 116 10.05 14.90 31.94
CA ASN A 116 9.49 14.24 30.77
C ASN A 116 9.34 12.75 31.02
N ASN A 117 8.19 12.19 30.60
CA ASN A 117 7.95 10.76 30.64
C ASN A 117 7.21 10.30 29.37
N ALA A 118 7.49 9.09 28.94
CA ALA A 118 6.81 8.44 27.83
C ALA A 118 6.64 6.94 28.11
N SER A 119 5.66 6.32 27.50
CA SER A 119 5.57 4.86 27.44
C SER A 119 6.14 4.41 26.12
N THR A 120 7.13 3.53 26.13
CA THR A 120 7.83 3.07 24.93
C THR A 120 8.10 1.58 24.97
N SER A 121 8.40 1.01 23.82
CA SER A 121 8.83 -0.36 23.69
C SER A 121 10.34 -0.46 23.85
N TRP A 122 10.80 -1.47 24.62
CA TRP A 122 12.22 -1.77 24.67
C TRP A 122 12.53 -3.08 23.95
N LEU A 123 13.70 -3.14 23.33
CA LEU A 123 14.22 -4.30 22.65
C LEU A 123 15.61 -4.63 23.17
N GLY A 124 15.78 -5.84 23.70
CA GLY A 124 17.07 -6.41 24.02
C GLY A 124 17.67 -7.03 22.78
N VAL A 125 18.84 -6.54 22.33
CA VAL A 125 19.43 -6.86 21.03
C VAL A 125 20.80 -7.51 21.17
N GLN A 126 21.12 -8.37 20.21
CA GLN A 126 22.48 -8.85 19.91
C GLN A 126 23.14 -7.96 18.86
N PRO A 127 24.47 -8.02 18.67
CA PRO A 127 25.17 -7.14 17.71
C PRO A 127 24.59 -7.17 16.31
N GLU A 128 24.32 -8.36 15.80
CA GLU A 128 23.83 -8.59 14.44
C GLU A 128 22.41 -8.04 14.20
N SER A 129 21.69 -7.70 15.26
CA SER A 129 20.34 -7.14 15.14
C SER A 129 20.32 -5.82 14.37
N PHE A 130 21.39 -5.02 14.47
CA PHE A 130 21.48 -3.75 13.75
C PHE A 130 21.57 -3.97 12.23
N ASP A 131 22.32 -4.99 11.80
CA ASP A 131 22.44 -5.37 10.38
C ASP A 131 21.14 -6.02 9.86
N ILE A 132 20.53 -6.93 10.65
CA ILE A 132 19.28 -7.63 10.28
C ILE A 132 18.15 -6.65 10.03
N TYR A 133 18.04 -5.61 10.85
CA TYR A 133 16.99 -4.62 10.76
C TYR A 133 17.40 -3.35 10.01
N ASP A 134 18.64 -3.25 9.49
CA ASP A 134 19.22 -2.05 8.85
C ASP A 134 19.02 -0.79 9.72
N TRP A 135 19.32 -0.90 11.02
CA TRP A 135 19.31 0.25 11.90
C TRP A 135 20.63 1.00 11.86
N LYS A 136 20.57 2.26 11.46
CA LYS A 136 21.71 3.15 11.39
C LYS A 136 21.72 4.13 12.53
N LEU A 137 22.92 4.50 12.97
CA LEU A 137 23.10 5.55 13.96
C LEU A 137 23.02 6.92 13.31
N ALA A 138 22.26 7.82 13.93
CA ALA A 138 22.29 9.24 13.63
C ALA A 138 23.46 9.91 14.38
N GLN A 139 23.64 9.56 15.66
CA GLN A 139 24.66 10.15 16.53
C GLN A 139 25.08 9.16 17.62
N GLY A 140 26.28 9.35 18.18
CA GLY A 140 26.81 8.51 19.26
C GLY A 140 27.51 7.25 18.77
N SER A 141 27.39 6.15 19.54
CA SER A 141 28.01 4.86 19.25
C SER A 141 27.03 3.71 19.49
N LEU A 142 27.20 2.60 18.74
CA LEU A 142 26.59 1.32 19.06
C LEU A 142 27.28 0.72 20.31
N PHE A 143 26.67 -0.34 20.82
CA PHE A 143 27.21 -1.04 21.97
C PHE A 143 28.56 -1.71 21.65
N GLU A 144 29.51 -1.58 22.56
CA GLU A 144 30.78 -2.30 22.49
C GLU A 144 30.62 -3.77 22.90
N ALA A 145 31.51 -4.64 22.44
CA ALA A 145 31.45 -6.08 22.75
C ALA A 145 31.36 -6.39 24.26
N GLY A 146 32.07 -5.65 25.09
CA GLY A 146 32.03 -5.80 26.55
C GLY A 146 30.68 -5.37 27.17
N GLN A 147 29.91 -4.53 26.50
CA GLN A 147 28.61 -4.06 26.98
C GLN A 147 27.52 -5.10 26.74
N TYR A 148 27.64 -5.92 25.69
CA TYR A 148 26.72 -7.02 25.45
C TYR A 148 26.84 -8.12 26.50
N THR A 149 28.06 -8.51 26.86
CA THR A 149 28.30 -9.60 27.81
C THR A 149 28.23 -9.15 29.26
N GLY A 150 28.63 -7.92 29.57
CA GLY A 150 28.70 -7.37 30.93
C GLY A 150 27.38 -6.87 31.49
N ALA A 151 26.27 -7.00 30.79
CA ALA A 151 24.95 -6.48 31.19
C ALA A 151 25.02 -4.98 31.61
N GLN A 152 25.78 -4.19 30.87
CA GLN A 152 25.94 -2.75 31.15
C GLN A 152 24.64 -2.00 30.88
N LYS A 153 24.41 -0.95 31.65
CA LYS A 153 23.20 -0.13 31.58
C LYS A 153 23.37 0.99 30.55
N VAL A 154 23.50 0.61 29.29
CA VAL A 154 23.60 1.49 28.14
C VAL A 154 22.37 1.32 27.24
N VAL A 155 22.01 2.38 26.54
CA VAL A 155 20.80 2.43 25.71
C VAL A 155 21.02 3.23 24.45
N VAL A 156 20.41 2.77 23.34
CA VAL A 156 20.30 3.51 22.09
C VAL A 156 18.83 3.85 21.89
N LEU A 157 18.51 5.08 21.53
CA LEU A 157 17.15 5.60 21.43
C LEU A 157 16.73 5.72 19.98
N GLY A 158 15.49 5.35 19.69
CA GLY A 158 14.83 5.74 18.46
C GLY A 158 14.41 7.21 18.49
N GLU A 159 14.21 7.79 17.33
CA GLU A 159 14.02 9.23 17.16
C GLU A 159 12.77 9.78 17.88
N THR A 160 11.65 9.04 17.85
CA THR A 160 10.42 9.45 18.57
C THR A 160 10.64 9.53 20.08
N VAL A 161 11.37 8.56 20.64
CA VAL A 161 11.71 8.55 22.06
C VAL A 161 12.67 9.69 22.41
N ARG A 162 13.72 9.91 21.58
CA ARG A 162 14.66 11.01 21.74
C ARG A 162 13.91 12.34 21.81
N ARG A 163 13.05 12.62 20.82
CA ARG A 163 12.27 13.87 20.77
C ARG A 163 11.35 14.03 21.97
N SER A 164 10.72 12.97 22.42
CA SER A 164 9.79 12.99 23.55
C SER A 164 10.49 13.32 24.87
N LEU A 165 11.77 12.93 25.04
CA LEU A 165 12.53 13.14 26.26
C LEU A 165 13.37 14.42 26.25
N PHE A 166 14.05 14.70 25.13
CA PHE A 166 15.08 15.71 25.02
C PHE A 166 14.70 16.89 24.09
N GLY A 167 13.55 16.81 23.37
CA GLY A 167 13.20 17.81 22.38
C GLY A 167 14.18 17.85 21.23
N ASP A 168 14.90 18.96 21.05
CA ASP A 168 15.87 19.13 19.97
C ASP A 168 17.30 18.66 20.34
N ASP A 169 17.56 18.35 21.63
CA ASP A 169 18.84 17.85 22.09
C ASP A 169 19.03 16.37 21.74
N ASP A 170 20.27 15.92 21.60
CA ASP A 170 20.62 14.53 21.27
C ASP A 170 20.56 13.58 22.47
N GLY A 171 20.68 14.09 23.68
CA GLY A 171 20.62 13.33 24.93
C GLY A 171 21.80 12.37 25.17
N ILE A 172 22.84 12.37 24.34
CA ILE A 172 23.98 11.45 24.46
C ILE A 172 24.73 11.70 25.78
N GLY A 173 25.08 10.60 26.48
CA GLY A 173 25.76 10.66 27.77
C GLY A 173 24.82 10.97 28.95
N GLN A 174 23.58 11.37 28.71
CA GLN A 174 22.57 11.60 29.76
C GLN A 174 22.10 10.28 30.38
N THR A 175 21.68 10.37 31.64
CA THR A 175 21.10 9.20 32.32
C THR A 175 19.59 9.30 32.32
N ILE A 176 18.95 8.32 31.70
CA ILE A 176 17.48 8.15 31.68
C ILE A 176 17.07 6.97 32.54
N ARG A 177 15.82 6.89 32.92
CA ARG A 177 15.28 5.78 33.72
C ARG A 177 14.26 4.98 32.92
N LEU A 178 14.57 3.70 32.65
CA LEU A 178 13.63 2.74 32.10
C LEU A 178 12.98 1.96 33.24
N GLY A 179 11.70 2.21 33.49
CA GLY A 179 11.02 1.66 34.66
C GLY A 179 11.70 2.11 35.96
N ARG A 180 12.40 1.17 36.62
CA ARG A 180 13.13 1.44 37.87
C ARG A 180 14.66 1.49 37.72
N VAL A 181 15.18 1.28 36.51
CA VAL A 181 16.61 1.09 36.28
C VAL A 181 17.17 2.32 35.52
N PRO A 182 18.28 2.92 36.01
CA PRO A 182 18.95 3.99 35.27
C PRO A 182 19.82 3.42 34.15
N PHE A 183 19.82 4.09 32.98
CA PHE A 183 20.60 3.76 31.79
C PHE A 183 21.27 5.02 31.26
N THR A 184 22.48 4.88 30.70
CA THR A 184 23.18 5.96 30.01
C THR A 184 22.92 5.87 28.51
N VAL A 185 22.54 6.98 27.88
CA VAL A 185 22.32 7.06 26.45
C VAL A 185 23.65 7.00 25.71
N ALA A 186 23.85 5.96 24.90
CA ALA A 186 25.07 5.75 24.09
C ALA A 186 24.94 6.35 22.69
N GLY A 187 23.72 6.38 22.14
CA GLY A 187 23.47 6.91 20.80
C GLY A 187 21.99 7.01 20.47
N THR A 188 21.73 7.57 19.30
CA THR A 188 20.39 7.73 18.71
C THR A 188 20.37 7.14 17.31
N LEU A 189 19.25 6.54 16.91
CA LEU A 189 19.05 5.95 15.60
C LEU A 189 18.58 6.99 14.58
N GLU A 190 18.91 6.73 13.31
CA GLU A 190 18.27 7.46 12.20
C GLU A 190 16.78 7.18 12.16
N PRO A 191 15.93 8.20 11.84
CA PRO A 191 14.49 8.01 11.77
C PRO A 191 14.11 7.10 10.60
N LYS A 192 13.33 6.06 10.88
CA LYS A 192 12.72 5.16 9.89
C LYS A 192 11.27 5.53 9.58
N GLY A 193 10.62 6.25 10.48
CA GLY A 193 9.23 6.66 10.36
C GLY A 193 8.23 5.54 10.67
N GLN A 194 7.04 5.67 10.10
CA GLN A 194 5.98 4.68 10.32
C GLN A 194 6.25 3.41 9.51
N GLY A 195 6.17 2.28 10.17
CA GLY A 195 6.22 0.98 9.54
C GLY A 195 4.90 0.67 8.80
N GLY A 196 4.95 -0.34 7.97
CA GLY A 196 3.84 -0.68 7.09
C GLY A 196 2.56 -1.18 7.72
N PHE A 197 2.48 -1.22 9.04
CA PHE A 197 1.26 -1.51 9.81
C PHE A 197 0.81 -0.29 10.64
N GLY A 198 1.32 0.91 10.34
CA GLY A 198 1.02 2.12 11.07
C GLY A 198 1.70 2.20 12.45
N GLN A 199 2.60 1.26 12.76
CA GLN A 199 3.41 1.33 13.98
C GLN A 199 4.58 2.26 13.76
N ASP A 200 4.83 3.14 14.74
CA ASP A 200 6.02 3.97 14.76
C ASP A 200 7.25 3.10 15.07
N GLN A 201 8.16 2.98 14.07
CA GLN A 201 9.41 2.22 14.24
C GLN A 201 10.44 2.97 15.07
N ASP A 202 10.25 4.25 15.26
CA ASP A 202 11.14 5.14 16.00
C ASP A 202 10.75 5.24 17.49
N ASP A 203 9.58 4.71 17.88
CA ASP A 203 9.17 4.59 19.29
C ASP A 203 9.73 3.31 19.92
N ILE A 204 11.05 3.25 20.00
CA ILE A 204 11.80 2.10 20.49
C ILE A 204 13.05 2.52 21.27
N VAL A 205 13.38 1.69 22.24
CA VAL A 205 14.59 1.81 23.05
C VAL A 205 15.36 0.49 22.96
N MET A 206 16.61 0.53 22.55
CA MET A 206 17.45 -0.65 22.43
C MET A 206 18.42 -0.75 23.58
N VAL A 207 18.56 -1.95 24.10
CA VAL A 207 19.52 -2.28 25.19
C VAL A 207 20.23 -3.60 24.83
N PRO A 208 21.43 -3.89 25.35
CA PRO A 208 22.05 -5.19 25.18
C PRO A 208 21.14 -6.31 25.69
N LEU A 209 21.09 -7.46 24.98
CA LEU A 209 20.20 -8.58 25.30
C LEU A 209 20.34 -9.06 26.75
N GLU A 210 21.56 -9.21 27.25
CA GLU A 210 21.84 -9.58 28.64
C GLU A 210 21.33 -8.55 29.65
N THR A 211 21.41 -7.25 29.29
CA THR A 211 20.88 -6.18 30.12
C THR A 211 19.34 -6.24 30.18
N ALA A 212 18.71 -6.46 29.04
CA ALA A 212 17.26 -6.66 28.96
C ALA A 212 16.82 -7.85 29.84
N ARG A 213 17.50 -8.98 29.73
CA ARG A 213 17.21 -10.20 30.46
C ARG A 213 17.30 -9.99 31.97
N ARG A 214 18.37 -9.36 32.44
CA ARG A 214 18.64 -9.21 33.88
C ARG A 214 17.93 -8.04 34.53
N ARG A 215 17.54 -7.01 33.76
CA ARG A 215 17.09 -5.72 34.34
C ARG A 215 15.68 -5.28 33.95
N LEU A 216 15.21 -5.68 32.78
CA LEU A 216 13.94 -5.20 32.23
C LEU A 216 12.88 -6.29 32.12
N SER A 217 13.29 -7.51 31.80
CA SER A 217 12.37 -8.64 31.78
C SER A 217 11.90 -8.97 33.20
N SER A 218 10.60 -9.20 33.35
CA SER A 218 10.07 -9.81 34.54
C SER A 218 10.54 -11.28 34.59
N SER A 219 11.49 -11.57 35.45
CA SER A 219 12.20 -12.86 35.53
C SER A 219 11.35 -14.03 36.01
N GLN A 220 10.06 -13.86 36.28
CA GLN A 220 9.19 -14.96 36.71
C GLN A 220 8.97 -15.93 35.53
N GLY A 221 9.63 -17.11 35.66
CA GLY A 221 9.44 -18.22 34.72
C GLY A 221 10.21 -18.18 33.42
N MET A 222 11.15 -17.25 33.23
CA MET A 222 12.01 -17.21 32.04
C MET A 222 13.20 -18.16 32.21
N PRO A 223 13.37 -19.16 31.33
CA PRO A 223 14.53 -20.05 31.36
C PRO A 223 15.84 -19.28 31.06
N PRO A 224 16.99 -19.77 31.59
CA PRO A 224 18.30 -19.24 31.21
C PRO A 224 18.50 -19.31 29.68
N GLY A 225 19.02 -18.24 29.09
CA GLY A 225 19.24 -18.17 27.63
C GLY A 225 17.98 -18.04 26.78
N ALA A 226 16.78 -17.90 27.37
CA ALA A 226 15.56 -17.73 26.61
C ALA A 226 15.58 -16.42 25.80
N VAL A 227 15.07 -16.50 24.58
CA VAL A 227 14.76 -15.36 23.70
C VAL A 227 13.29 -15.41 23.31
N ARG A 228 12.71 -14.28 22.99
CA ARG A 228 11.32 -14.20 22.60
C ARG A 228 11.13 -14.39 21.11
N ASP A 229 12.02 -13.77 20.35
CA ASP A 229 12.00 -13.80 18.90
C ASP A 229 13.44 -14.02 18.40
N ILE A 230 13.56 -14.70 17.26
CA ILE A 230 14.80 -14.82 16.51
C ILE A 230 14.55 -14.21 15.15
N ALA A 231 15.44 -13.32 14.71
CA ALA A 231 15.41 -12.78 13.36
C ALA A 231 16.67 -13.22 12.63
N LEU A 232 16.53 -13.55 11.36
CA LEU A 232 17.67 -13.87 10.51
C LEU A 232 17.53 -13.23 9.12
N THR A 233 18.65 -13.02 8.45
CA THR A 233 18.72 -12.63 7.05
C THR A 233 19.41 -13.72 6.24
N VAL A 234 18.93 -13.90 5.01
CA VAL A 234 19.46 -14.87 4.05
C VAL A 234 20.29 -14.12 3.02
N SER A 235 21.40 -14.72 2.59
CA SER A 235 22.31 -14.10 1.63
C SER A 235 21.69 -13.91 0.23
N ASP A 236 20.73 -14.78 -0.13
CA ASP A 236 20.06 -14.79 -1.43
C ASP A 236 18.55 -14.95 -1.25
N ALA A 237 17.78 -14.05 -1.86
CA ALA A 237 16.31 -14.07 -1.79
C ALA A 237 15.70 -15.36 -2.33
N ASP A 238 16.33 -15.97 -3.35
CA ASP A 238 15.85 -17.20 -3.96
C ASP A 238 15.98 -18.44 -3.04
N GLN A 239 16.83 -18.35 -2.02
CA GLN A 239 17.02 -19.41 -1.02
C GLN A 239 16.12 -19.28 0.20
N LEU A 240 15.28 -18.25 0.26
CA LEU A 240 14.51 -17.92 1.46
C LEU A 240 13.55 -19.04 1.86
N ASP A 241 12.84 -19.66 0.91
CA ASP A 241 11.92 -20.75 1.18
C ASP A 241 12.67 -22.04 1.59
N TYR A 242 13.85 -22.27 1.01
CA TYR A 242 14.71 -23.36 1.42
C TYR A 242 15.22 -23.18 2.86
N VAL A 243 15.78 -22.01 3.17
CA VAL A 243 16.25 -21.68 4.53
C VAL A 243 15.10 -21.73 5.53
N GLN A 244 13.91 -21.27 5.18
CA GLN A 244 12.72 -21.40 6.03
C GLN A 244 12.44 -22.87 6.38
N SER A 245 12.43 -23.76 5.41
CA SER A 245 12.15 -25.18 5.64
C SER A 245 13.23 -25.87 6.48
N GLU A 246 14.50 -25.50 6.30
CA GLU A 246 15.62 -26.02 7.11
C GLU A 246 15.55 -25.52 8.55
N VAL A 247 15.20 -24.23 8.75
CA VAL A 247 14.98 -23.66 10.10
C VAL A 247 13.83 -24.39 10.82
N GLU A 248 12.72 -24.62 10.13
CA GLU A 248 11.58 -25.35 10.69
C GLU A 248 11.95 -26.79 11.08
N ALA A 249 12.67 -27.48 10.22
CA ALA A 249 13.14 -28.85 10.47
C ALA A 249 14.12 -28.89 11.65
N LEU A 250 15.10 -28.00 11.69
CA LEU A 250 16.08 -27.88 12.77
C LEU A 250 15.40 -27.62 14.13
N LEU A 251 14.49 -26.64 14.19
CA LEU A 251 13.80 -26.29 15.42
C LEU A 251 12.87 -27.43 15.88
N ARG A 252 12.14 -28.09 15.00
CA ARG A 252 11.34 -29.27 15.33
C ARG A 252 12.19 -30.38 15.94
N GLN A 253 13.37 -30.64 15.37
CA GLN A 253 14.30 -31.64 15.89
C GLN A 253 14.81 -31.24 17.28
N ARG A 254 15.22 -29.99 17.48
CA ARG A 254 15.77 -29.50 18.77
C ARG A 254 14.72 -29.43 19.86
N HIS A 255 13.50 -29.05 19.54
CA HIS A 255 12.38 -28.99 20.47
C HIS A 255 11.69 -30.34 20.64
N LYS A 256 12.14 -31.41 19.96
CA LYS A 256 11.61 -32.77 20.03
C LYS A 256 10.11 -32.85 19.72
N ILE A 257 9.65 -32.05 18.78
CA ILE A 257 8.26 -32.02 18.33
C ILE A 257 7.99 -33.27 17.49
N GLN A 258 6.97 -34.05 17.86
CA GLN A 258 6.62 -35.27 17.15
C GLN A 258 5.88 -34.96 15.83
N PRO A 259 5.98 -35.81 14.80
CA PRO A 259 5.18 -35.68 13.59
C PRO A 259 3.69 -35.66 13.93
N GLY A 260 3.00 -34.57 13.58
CA GLY A 260 1.58 -34.37 13.87
C GLY A 260 1.28 -33.46 15.07
N ASP A 261 2.28 -33.12 15.87
CA ASP A 261 2.13 -32.12 16.93
C ASP A 261 2.26 -30.68 16.40
N ASP A 262 1.57 -29.77 17.04
CA ASP A 262 1.66 -28.33 16.74
C ASP A 262 3.03 -27.78 17.14
N ASP A 263 3.58 -26.89 16.31
CA ASP A 263 4.84 -26.20 16.58
C ASP A 263 4.68 -25.19 17.74
N ASP A 264 5.68 -25.15 18.61
CA ASP A 264 5.79 -24.17 19.68
C ASP A 264 6.48 -22.87 19.26
N PHE A 265 6.80 -22.78 17.96
CA PHE A 265 7.33 -21.59 17.27
C PHE A 265 6.55 -21.32 15.97
N ALA A 266 6.74 -20.15 15.41
CA ALA A 266 6.20 -19.79 14.09
C ALA A 266 7.26 -19.05 13.29
N VAL A 267 7.60 -19.57 12.12
CA VAL A 267 8.50 -18.91 11.16
C VAL A 267 7.67 -18.04 10.21
N ARG A 268 7.99 -16.77 10.12
CA ARG A 268 7.30 -15.79 9.29
C ARG A 268 8.25 -15.28 8.23
N ASN A 269 7.89 -15.52 7.00
CA ASN A 269 8.56 -14.95 5.85
C ASN A 269 7.92 -13.59 5.52
N ILE A 270 8.65 -12.51 5.74
CA ILE A 270 8.15 -11.15 5.49
C ILE A 270 7.86 -10.95 4.01
N SER A 271 8.68 -11.47 3.11
CA SER A 271 8.47 -11.39 1.66
C SER A 271 7.16 -12.07 1.24
N GLN A 272 6.81 -13.21 1.84
CA GLN A 272 5.57 -13.92 1.55
C GLN A 272 4.33 -13.15 2.02
N ILE A 273 4.41 -12.50 3.18
CA ILE A 273 3.33 -11.62 3.67
C ILE A 273 3.11 -10.47 2.70
N VAL A 274 4.19 -9.84 2.25
CA VAL A 274 4.16 -8.75 1.28
C VAL A 274 3.61 -9.23 -0.07
N ALA A 275 4.09 -10.35 -0.59
CA ALA A 275 3.61 -10.94 -1.84
C ALA A 275 2.10 -11.23 -1.80
N THR A 276 1.60 -11.79 -0.70
CA THR A 276 0.19 -12.08 -0.50
C THR A 276 -0.65 -10.79 -0.46
N ARG A 277 -0.18 -9.74 0.20
CA ARG A 277 -0.84 -8.43 0.21
C ARG A 277 -0.87 -7.81 -1.18
N THR A 278 0.26 -7.81 -1.88
CA THR A 278 0.36 -7.31 -3.26
C THR A 278 -0.60 -8.06 -4.19
N ALA A 279 -0.64 -9.39 -4.10
CA ALA A 279 -1.57 -10.21 -4.89
C ALA A 279 -3.04 -9.85 -4.59
N THR A 280 -3.39 -9.67 -3.32
CA THR A 280 -4.75 -9.27 -2.90
C THR A 280 -5.10 -7.88 -3.42
N THR A 281 -4.20 -6.90 -3.28
CA THR A 281 -4.39 -5.53 -3.79
C THR A 281 -4.56 -5.52 -5.31
N ASN A 282 -3.75 -6.30 -6.03
CA ASN A 282 -3.85 -6.45 -7.48
C ASN A 282 -5.18 -7.09 -7.90
N LEU A 283 -5.66 -8.10 -7.16
CA LEU A 283 -6.96 -8.71 -7.41
C LEU A 283 -8.09 -7.70 -7.22
N MET A 284 -8.09 -6.96 -6.11
CA MET A 284 -9.08 -5.91 -5.85
C MET A 284 -9.05 -4.83 -6.93
N SER A 285 -7.86 -4.40 -7.35
CA SER A 285 -7.70 -3.42 -8.44
C SER A 285 -8.27 -3.94 -9.76
N LYS A 286 -8.06 -5.21 -10.09
CA LYS A 286 -8.64 -5.82 -11.30
C LYS A 286 -10.17 -5.89 -11.23
N LEU A 287 -10.74 -6.29 -10.10
CA LEU A 287 -12.19 -6.35 -9.90
C LEU A 287 -12.84 -4.99 -10.01
N LEU A 288 -12.30 -3.99 -9.33
CA LEU A 288 -12.79 -2.62 -9.39
C LEU A 288 -12.62 -2.04 -10.80
N GLY A 289 -11.51 -2.36 -11.51
CA GLY A 289 -11.29 -1.99 -12.90
C GLY A 289 -12.35 -2.57 -13.84
N ALA A 290 -12.76 -3.81 -13.61
CA ALA A 290 -13.86 -4.42 -14.36
C ALA A 290 -15.19 -3.69 -14.13
N VAL A 291 -15.52 -3.35 -12.87
CA VAL A 291 -16.72 -2.57 -12.54
C VAL A 291 -16.69 -1.20 -13.21
N ALA A 292 -15.57 -0.49 -13.15
CA ALA A 292 -15.41 0.79 -13.82
C ALA A 292 -15.54 0.67 -15.36
N GLY A 293 -15.02 -0.40 -15.95
CA GLY A 293 -15.21 -0.73 -17.36
C GLY A 293 -16.68 -0.93 -17.73
N ILE A 294 -17.44 -1.64 -16.87
CA ILE A 294 -18.88 -1.81 -17.06
C ILE A 294 -19.61 -0.45 -16.99
N CYS A 295 -19.26 0.41 -16.04
CA CYS A 295 -19.82 1.75 -15.92
C CYS A 295 -19.56 2.59 -17.19
N LEU A 296 -18.35 2.50 -17.76
CA LEU A 296 -17.99 3.18 -19.00
C LEU A 296 -18.81 2.66 -20.20
N VAL A 297 -19.03 1.36 -20.29
CA VAL A 297 -19.87 0.75 -21.34
C VAL A 297 -21.32 1.23 -21.19
N ILE A 298 -21.89 1.24 -19.97
CA ILE A 298 -23.23 1.75 -19.72
C ILE A 298 -23.33 3.22 -20.11
N GLY A 299 -22.36 4.05 -19.72
CA GLY A 299 -22.26 5.46 -20.10
C GLY A 299 -22.15 5.64 -21.61
N GLY A 300 -21.38 4.80 -22.28
CA GLY A 300 -21.24 4.78 -23.75
C GLY A 300 -22.53 4.39 -24.46
N ILE A 301 -23.24 3.39 -23.98
CA ILE A 301 -24.59 3.03 -24.50
C ILE A 301 -25.55 4.21 -24.32
N GLY A 302 -25.46 4.94 -23.20
CA GLY A 302 -26.21 6.16 -22.99
C GLY A 302 -25.92 7.22 -24.07
N ILE A 303 -24.63 7.46 -24.38
CA ILE A 303 -24.22 8.37 -25.47
C ILE A 303 -24.81 7.89 -26.81
N MET A 304 -24.70 6.61 -27.13
CA MET A 304 -25.21 6.03 -28.35
C MET A 304 -26.74 6.23 -28.49
N ASN A 305 -27.50 5.94 -27.43
CA ASN A 305 -28.95 6.08 -27.44
C ASN A 305 -29.39 7.53 -27.67
N ILE A 306 -28.73 8.48 -27.01
CA ILE A 306 -29.06 9.91 -27.21
C ILE A 306 -28.69 10.38 -28.59
N MET A 307 -27.54 9.97 -29.10
CA MET A 307 -27.16 10.33 -30.48
C MET A 307 -28.14 9.76 -31.52
N LEU A 308 -28.67 8.53 -31.30
CA LEU A 308 -29.70 7.97 -32.16
C LEU A 308 -31.00 8.80 -32.14
N VAL A 309 -31.44 9.22 -30.94
CA VAL A 309 -32.60 10.11 -30.82
C VAL A 309 -32.34 11.47 -31.45
N SER A 310 -31.15 12.05 -31.24
CA SER A 310 -30.75 13.34 -31.86
C SER A 310 -30.74 13.26 -33.39
N VAL A 311 -30.31 12.14 -33.94
CA VAL A 311 -30.36 11.91 -35.40
C VAL A 311 -31.82 11.86 -35.88
N THR A 312 -32.71 11.14 -35.17
CA THR A 312 -34.14 11.07 -35.59
C THR A 312 -34.87 12.40 -35.46
N GLU A 313 -34.60 13.19 -34.40
CA GLU A 313 -35.17 14.53 -34.20
C GLU A 313 -34.73 15.53 -35.31
N ARG A 314 -33.54 15.28 -35.92
CA ARG A 314 -32.92 16.18 -36.90
C ARG A 314 -32.88 15.63 -38.34
N ILE A 315 -33.68 14.60 -38.65
CA ILE A 315 -33.67 13.96 -39.98
C ILE A 315 -33.86 15.00 -41.08
N ARG A 316 -34.84 15.91 -40.95
CA ARG A 316 -35.13 16.95 -41.92
C ARG A 316 -33.98 17.95 -42.09
N GLU A 317 -33.33 18.33 -41.01
CA GLU A 317 -32.15 19.22 -41.02
C GLU A 317 -30.98 18.56 -41.75
N ILE A 318 -30.73 17.26 -41.46
CA ILE A 318 -29.68 16.47 -42.12
C ILE A 318 -29.99 16.35 -43.64
N GLY A 319 -31.24 16.03 -43.98
CA GLY A 319 -31.69 15.91 -45.36
C GLY A 319 -31.52 17.22 -46.13
N LEU A 320 -31.85 18.38 -45.54
CA LEU A 320 -31.66 19.69 -46.14
C LEU A 320 -30.18 19.99 -46.40
N ARG A 321 -29.28 19.70 -45.44
CA ARG A 321 -27.84 19.88 -45.62
C ARG A 321 -27.30 19.02 -46.75
N MET A 322 -27.72 17.77 -46.83
CA MET A 322 -27.28 16.85 -47.90
C MET A 322 -27.85 17.27 -49.26
N ALA A 323 -29.08 17.77 -49.33
CA ALA A 323 -29.69 18.31 -50.58
C ALA A 323 -28.97 19.57 -51.10
N VAL A 324 -28.37 20.39 -50.20
CA VAL A 324 -27.58 21.57 -50.55
C VAL A 324 -26.11 21.23 -50.85
N GLY A 325 -25.71 19.95 -50.80
CA GLY A 325 -24.40 19.45 -51.20
C GLY A 325 -23.44 19.02 -50.09
N ALA A 326 -23.90 18.87 -48.85
CA ALA A 326 -23.07 18.27 -47.78
C ALA A 326 -22.84 16.78 -48.07
N GLY A 327 -21.58 16.35 -48.03
CA GLY A 327 -21.24 14.94 -48.22
C GLY A 327 -21.55 14.05 -46.97
N PRO A 328 -21.78 12.75 -47.17
CA PRO A 328 -21.98 11.80 -46.04
C PRO A 328 -20.86 11.83 -45.00
N SER A 329 -19.64 12.12 -45.43
CA SER A 329 -18.46 12.27 -44.56
C SER A 329 -18.57 13.50 -43.65
N ASP A 330 -19.18 14.60 -44.12
CA ASP A 330 -19.33 15.81 -43.31
C ASP A 330 -20.37 15.61 -42.21
N VAL A 331 -21.49 14.98 -42.53
CA VAL A 331 -22.50 14.58 -41.55
C VAL A 331 -21.92 13.65 -40.48
N ARG A 332 -21.20 12.61 -40.92
CA ARG A 332 -20.57 11.67 -40.01
C ARG A 332 -19.56 12.34 -39.06
N ARG A 333 -18.69 13.24 -39.59
CA ARG A 333 -17.70 13.99 -38.79
C ARG A 333 -18.38 14.91 -37.78
N GLN A 334 -19.48 15.54 -38.14
CA GLN A 334 -20.25 16.40 -37.25
C GLN A 334 -20.81 15.63 -36.06
N PHE A 335 -21.56 14.53 -36.28
CA PHE A 335 -22.14 13.74 -35.21
C PHE A 335 -21.08 13.05 -34.37
N LEU A 336 -19.95 12.65 -34.94
CA LEU A 336 -18.82 12.11 -34.21
C LEU A 336 -18.18 13.15 -33.27
N ALA A 337 -18.06 14.42 -33.76
CA ALA A 337 -17.58 15.52 -32.94
C ALA A 337 -18.54 15.83 -31.77
N GLU A 338 -19.87 15.76 -31.99
CA GLU A 338 -20.87 15.91 -30.93
C GLU A 338 -20.71 14.83 -29.85
N ALA A 339 -20.56 13.57 -30.25
CA ALA A 339 -20.35 12.46 -29.30
C ALA A 339 -19.01 12.59 -28.51
N MET A 340 -17.95 12.99 -29.20
CA MET A 340 -16.65 13.26 -28.58
C MET A 340 -16.71 14.42 -27.58
N LEU A 341 -17.45 15.49 -27.88
CA LEU A 341 -17.63 16.62 -26.97
C LEU A 341 -18.39 16.22 -25.69
N ILE A 342 -19.47 15.43 -25.80
CA ILE A 342 -20.23 14.93 -24.65
C ILE A 342 -19.29 14.10 -23.76
N SER A 343 -18.57 13.20 -24.36
CA SER A 343 -17.62 12.32 -23.67
C SER A 343 -16.46 13.10 -23.04
N LEU A 344 -15.92 14.10 -23.73
CA LEU A 344 -14.83 14.94 -23.22
C LEU A 344 -15.28 15.79 -22.03
N ILE A 345 -16.46 16.41 -22.10
CA ILE A 345 -17.04 17.16 -20.97
C ILE A 345 -17.27 16.23 -19.78
N GLY A 346 -17.89 15.07 -20.01
CA GLY A 346 -18.04 14.05 -18.99
C GLY A 346 -16.70 13.58 -18.41
N GLY A 347 -15.70 13.43 -19.27
CA GLY A 347 -14.33 13.08 -18.91
C GLY A 347 -13.65 14.11 -18.01
N VAL A 348 -13.71 15.39 -18.38
CA VAL A 348 -13.12 16.48 -17.57
C VAL A 348 -13.79 16.58 -16.21
N ILE A 349 -15.12 16.51 -16.16
CA ILE A 349 -15.87 16.53 -14.90
C ILE A 349 -15.55 15.27 -14.08
N GLY A 350 -15.50 14.10 -14.71
CA GLY A 350 -15.15 12.83 -14.07
C GLY A 350 -13.73 12.84 -13.48
N ILE A 351 -12.77 13.42 -14.21
CA ILE A 351 -11.40 13.62 -13.72
C ILE A 351 -11.39 14.55 -12.51
N ALA A 352 -12.09 15.68 -12.57
CA ALA A 352 -12.13 16.62 -11.44
C ALA A 352 -12.74 15.97 -10.20
N ILE A 353 -13.88 15.28 -10.34
CA ILE A 353 -14.54 14.56 -9.25
C ILE A 353 -13.67 13.41 -8.74
N GLY A 354 -13.02 12.66 -9.64
CA GLY A 354 -12.13 11.56 -9.29
C GLY A 354 -10.91 12.01 -8.50
N VAL A 355 -10.27 13.11 -8.92
CA VAL A 355 -9.11 13.67 -8.20
C VAL A 355 -9.51 14.20 -6.82
N VAL A 356 -10.59 14.99 -6.75
CA VAL A 356 -11.11 15.49 -5.47
C VAL A 356 -11.55 14.35 -4.56
N GLY A 357 -12.25 13.36 -5.11
CA GLY A 357 -12.68 12.16 -4.38
C GLY A 357 -11.51 11.36 -3.83
N ALA A 358 -10.46 11.14 -4.63
CA ALA A 358 -9.24 10.46 -4.19
C ALA A 358 -8.57 11.19 -3.02
N LEU A 359 -8.46 12.52 -3.09
CA LEU A 359 -7.88 13.33 -2.00
C LEU A 359 -8.73 13.29 -0.73
N ILE A 360 -10.06 13.32 -0.84
CA ILE A 360 -10.98 13.22 0.30
C ILE A 360 -10.88 11.84 0.95
N VAL A 361 -10.94 10.77 0.16
CA VAL A 361 -10.83 9.40 0.66
C VAL A 361 -9.47 9.15 1.31
N GLY A 362 -8.39 9.69 0.73
CA GLY A 362 -7.06 9.62 1.32
C GLY A 362 -6.96 10.29 2.69
N ARG A 363 -7.59 11.47 2.85
CA ARG A 363 -7.55 12.20 4.13
C ARG A 363 -8.45 11.62 5.22
N ILE A 364 -9.63 11.13 4.86
CA ILE A 364 -10.61 10.61 5.85
C ILE A 364 -10.29 9.16 6.22
N GLY A 365 -9.80 8.38 5.26
CA GLY A 365 -9.54 6.96 5.42
C GLY A 365 -8.11 6.59 5.78
N ASP A 366 -7.22 7.58 5.97
CA ASP A 366 -5.76 7.36 6.12
C ASP A 366 -5.19 6.39 5.07
N LEU A 367 -5.79 6.43 3.86
CA LEU A 367 -5.36 5.57 2.76
C LEU A 367 -4.24 6.26 1.97
N PRO A 368 -3.19 5.52 1.59
CA PRO A 368 -2.13 6.05 0.76
C PRO A 368 -2.67 6.32 -0.65
N VAL A 369 -2.70 7.58 -1.05
CA VAL A 369 -3.15 8.00 -2.38
C VAL A 369 -1.99 8.62 -3.14
N GLN A 370 -1.69 8.06 -4.32
CA GLN A 370 -0.74 8.65 -5.26
C GLN A 370 -1.46 9.11 -6.53
N LEU A 371 -1.51 10.43 -6.73
CA LEU A 371 -2.00 11.03 -7.96
C LEU A 371 -0.87 11.09 -8.98
N ASN A 372 -0.96 10.26 -10.02
CA ASN A 372 0.01 10.23 -11.10
C ASN A 372 -0.61 10.85 -12.37
N ALA A 373 0.12 11.77 -13.03
CA ALA A 373 -0.30 12.37 -14.29
C ALA A 373 -0.62 11.33 -15.37
N LYS A 374 0.04 10.16 -15.35
CA LYS A 374 -0.24 9.04 -16.27
C LYS A 374 -1.67 8.53 -16.14
N VAL A 375 -2.22 8.48 -14.90
CA VAL A 375 -3.61 8.03 -14.64
C VAL A 375 -4.60 9.01 -15.22
N VAL A 376 -4.36 10.31 -15.05
CA VAL A 376 -5.21 11.38 -15.61
C VAL A 376 -5.20 11.34 -17.14
N LEU A 377 -4.04 11.18 -17.77
CA LEU A 377 -3.92 11.05 -19.22
C LEU A 377 -4.63 9.79 -19.75
N LEU A 378 -4.50 8.69 -19.05
CA LEU A 378 -5.15 7.43 -19.41
C LEU A 378 -6.67 7.54 -19.29
N ALA A 379 -7.18 8.18 -18.25
CA ALA A 379 -8.60 8.47 -18.08
C ALA A 379 -9.15 9.38 -19.18
N ALA A 380 -8.41 10.41 -19.58
CA ALA A 380 -8.76 11.28 -20.71
C ALA A 380 -8.80 10.50 -22.03
N ALA A 381 -7.82 9.63 -22.29
CA ALA A 381 -7.80 8.78 -23.47
C ALA A 381 -9.00 7.82 -23.49
N PHE A 382 -9.33 7.18 -22.38
CA PHE A 382 -10.52 6.33 -22.27
C PHE A 382 -11.82 7.10 -22.53
N SER A 383 -11.93 8.35 -22.04
CA SER A 383 -13.08 9.21 -22.33
C SER A 383 -13.25 9.43 -23.83
N ILE A 384 -12.18 9.82 -24.51
CA ILE A 384 -12.21 10.08 -25.97
C ILE A 384 -12.54 8.78 -26.74
N CYS A 385 -11.93 7.66 -26.38
CA CYS A 385 -12.22 6.36 -27.00
C CYS A 385 -13.68 5.96 -26.84
N THR A 386 -14.29 6.17 -25.65
CA THR A 386 -15.70 5.89 -25.40
C THR A 386 -16.60 6.72 -26.30
N GLY A 387 -16.35 8.04 -26.41
CA GLY A 387 -17.11 8.92 -27.31
C GLY A 387 -17.00 8.52 -28.80
N LEU A 388 -15.79 8.16 -29.23
CA LEU A 388 -15.53 7.71 -30.58
C LEU A 388 -16.23 6.39 -30.90
N PHE A 389 -16.11 5.42 -30.04
CA PHE A 389 -16.65 4.07 -30.24
C PHE A 389 -18.18 4.07 -30.25
N PHE A 390 -18.80 4.64 -29.22
CA PHE A 390 -20.26 4.66 -29.12
C PHE A 390 -20.93 5.73 -29.99
N GLY A 391 -20.22 6.79 -30.40
CA GLY A 391 -20.68 7.81 -31.33
C GLY A 391 -20.61 7.37 -32.78
N TYR A 392 -19.77 6.39 -33.13
CA TYR A 392 -19.56 5.96 -34.50
C TYR A 392 -20.81 5.39 -35.16
N TYR A 393 -21.56 4.51 -34.46
CA TYR A 393 -22.75 3.88 -35.02
C TYR A 393 -23.86 4.91 -35.38
N PRO A 394 -24.29 5.80 -34.44
CA PRO A 394 -25.25 6.85 -34.77
C PRO A 394 -24.79 7.79 -35.89
N ALA A 395 -23.52 8.20 -35.87
CA ALA A 395 -22.93 9.08 -36.89
C ALA A 395 -22.95 8.44 -38.29
N ARG A 396 -22.65 7.13 -38.34
CA ARG A 396 -22.77 6.36 -39.60
C ARG A 396 -24.21 6.30 -40.09
N LYS A 397 -25.16 6.00 -39.17
CA LYS A 397 -26.59 5.94 -39.51
C LYS A 397 -27.11 7.28 -40.05
N ALA A 398 -26.72 8.41 -39.45
CA ALA A 398 -27.04 9.75 -39.94
C ALA A 398 -26.48 10.03 -41.33
N SER A 399 -25.27 9.56 -41.63
CA SER A 399 -24.60 9.79 -42.92
C SER A 399 -25.14 8.96 -44.08
N LEU A 400 -25.97 7.95 -43.80
CA LEU A 400 -26.58 7.06 -44.80
C LEU A 400 -28.05 7.41 -45.09
N LEU A 401 -28.58 8.49 -44.54
CA LEU A 401 -29.95 8.93 -44.79
C LEU A 401 -30.11 9.38 -46.25
N ASP A 402 -31.22 9.00 -46.92
CA ASP A 402 -31.58 9.50 -48.24
C ASP A 402 -32.18 10.91 -48.09
N PRO A 403 -31.62 11.94 -48.78
CA PRO A 403 -32.12 13.30 -48.69
C PRO A 403 -33.58 13.45 -49.08
N ILE A 404 -34.06 12.63 -50.05
CA ILE A 404 -35.42 12.69 -50.55
C ILE A 404 -36.40 12.13 -49.49
N GLU A 405 -36.06 10.99 -48.91
CA GLU A 405 -36.87 10.38 -47.84
C GLU A 405 -36.85 11.25 -46.57
N ALA A 406 -35.70 11.83 -46.21
CA ALA A 406 -35.54 12.69 -45.06
C ALA A 406 -36.40 13.98 -45.11
N LEU A 407 -36.63 14.51 -46.29
CA LEU A 407 -37.47 15.69 -46.52
C LEU A 407 -38.98 15.35 -46.63
N ARG A 408 -39.31 14.06 -46.89
CA ARG A 408 -40.69 13.57 -47.04
C ARG A 408 -41.32 13.13 -45.70
N GLN A 409 -40.54 12.81 -44.70
CA GLN A 409 -41.06 12.47 -43.36
C GLN A 409 -41.61 13.72 -42.67
N GLN A 410 -42.92 13.69 -42.40
CA GLN A 410 -43.67 14.67 -41.59
C GLN A 410 -43.44 14.46 -40.13
#